data_34111498709eadf0e83fd3d46113cd27
#
_entry.id   34111498709eadf0e83fd3d46113cd27
#
_cell.length_a   1.000
_cell.length_b   1.000
_cell.length_c   1.000
_cell.angle_alpha   90.00
_cell.angle_beta   90.00
_cell.angle_gamma   90.00
#
_symmetry.space_group_name_H-M   'P 1'
#
loop_
_entity.id
_entity.type
_entity.pdbx_description
1 polymer ?
#
loop_
_entity_poly.entity_id
_entity_poly.type
_entity_poly.pdbx_seq_one_letter_code
_entity_poly.pdbx_strand_id
1 'polypeptide(L)'
;VNTFLINAGVLDSGIYFLGDSKWWRLAYYIINIWKETGWQTVIFMATLAGINTELYEAAAMDGAGRWGKMRYITFPALQNTILTVLILNLAKVMNLFESAFVMQNDAVLGTANVLETYIYYQTFNSGAIPNYGYTTAVGLFKSLVGCVLVLFCNHLSKKVRDGRGIV
;
A
#
# COMPACT_ATOMS: atom_id res chain seq x y z
N VAL A 1 8.25 13.40 19.56
CA VAL A 1 8.06 14.29 18.39
C VAL A 1 7.65 15.68 18.84
N ASN A 2 6.56 15.85 19.61
CA ASN A 2 6.09 17.16 20.08
C ASN A 2 7.19 17.97 20.81
N THR A 3 7.87 17.35 21.79
CA THR A 3 8.94 18.00 22.55
C THR A 3 10.06 18.53 21.64
N PHE A 4 10.43 17.75 20.63
CA PHE A 4 11.44 18.16 19.66
C PHE A 4 10.98 19.34 18.80
N LEU A 5 9.74 19.31 18.31
CA LEU A 5 9.19 20.37 17.46
C LEU A 5 8.94 21.68 18.23
N ILE A 6 8.55 21.59 19.50
CA ILE A 6 8.39 22.75 20.39
C ILE A 6 9.76 23.36 20.69
N ASN A 7 10.75 22.54 21.04
CA ASN A 7 12.11 23.02 21.33
C ASN A 7 12.81 23.62 20.10
N ALA A 8 12.46 23.14 18.90
CA ALA A 8 12.95 23.69 17.63
C ALA A 8 12.21 24.98 17.19
N GLY A 9 11.22 25.45 17.96
CA GLY A 9 10.43 26.66 17.63
C GLY A 9 9.49 26.49 16.44
N VAL A 10 9.18 25.25 16.03
CA VAL A 10 8.30 24.94 14.91
C VAL A 10 6.83 24.91 15.34
N LEU A 11 6.59 24.62 16.62
CA LEU A 11 5.24 24.53 17.19
C LEU A 11 5.16 25.30 18.50
N ASP A 12 4.07 26.05 18.69
CA ASP A 12 3.78 26.78 19.93
C ASP A 12 3.13 25.85 20.98
N SER A 13 2.48 24.78 20.54
CA SER A 13 1.78 23.81 21.41
C SER A 13 1.88 22.40 20.86
N GLY A 14 1.70 21.40 21.74
CA GLY A 14 1.72 19.99 21.34
C GLY A 14 0.57 19.61 20.44
N ILE A 15 0.86 18.94 19.31
CA ILE A 15 -0.13 18.39 18.40
C ILE A 15 -0.56 17.01 18.90
N TYR A 16 -1.87 16.76 18.98
CA TYR A 16 -2.41 15.44 19.25
C TYR A 16 -2.58 14.67 17.93
N PHE A 17 -1.48 14.10 17.43
CA PHE A 17 -1.38 13.47 16.11
C PHE A 17 -2.43 12.39 15.85
N LEU A 18 -2.85 11.64 16.86
CA LEU A 18 -3.83 10.58 16.74
C LEU A 18 -5.26 11.01 17.10
N GLY A 19 -5.46 12.21 17.65
CA GLY A 19 -6.79 12.70 18.06
C GLY A 19 -7.37 13.76 17.14
N ASP A 20 -6.58 14.34 16.25
CA ASP A 20 -7.05 15.28 15.23
C ASP A 20 -7.18 14.57 13.87
N SER A 21 -8.34 14.68 13.24
CA SER A 21 -8.67 14.01 11.98
C SER A 21 -7.72 14.35 10.82
N LYS A 22 -7.12 15.54 10.80
CA LYS A 22 -6.15 15.95 9.77
C LYS A 22 -4.81 15.26 10.00
N TRP A 23 -4.31 15.32 11.21
CA TRP A 23 -3.03 14.74 11.59
C TRP A 23 -3.08 13.22 11.62
N TRP A 24 -4.22 12.64 12.02
CA TRP A 24 -4.42 11.19 12.00
C TRP A 24 -4.24 10.60 10.60
N ARG A 25 -4.85 11.21 9.57
CA ARG A 25 -4.68 10.73 8.18
C ARG A 25 -3.22 10.77 7.73
N LEU A 26 -2.51 11.86 8.03
CA LEU A 26 -1.10 11.98 7.68
C LEU A 26 -0.26 10.91 8.39
N ALA A 27 -0.45 10.75 9.70
CA ALA A 27 0.24 9.73 10.49
C ALA A 27 -0.06 8.32 9.98
N TYR A 28 -1.32 8.03 9.65
CA TYR A 28 -1.75 6.76 9.09
C TYR A 28 -1.01 6.44 7.78
N TYR A 29 -0.94 7.38 6.84
CA TYR A 29 -0.22 7.15 5.59
C TYR A 29 1.28 6.97 5.80
N ILE A 30 1.92 7.79 6.61
CA ILE A 30 3.35 7.69 6.89
C ILE A 30 3.69 6.32 7.50
N ILE A 31 2.92 5.88 8.50
CA ILE A 31 3.15 4.60 9.19
C ILE A 31 2.94 3.42 8.23
N ASN A 32 1.87 3.44 7.42
CA ASN A 32 1.62 2.37 6.46
C ASN A 32 2.69 2.33 5.36
N ILE A 33 3.12 3.46 4.81
CA ILE A 33 4.23 3.52 3.85
C ILE A 33 5.50 2.95 4.48
N TRP A 34 5.84 3.35 5.70
CA TRP A 34 7.02 2.84 6.40
C TRP A 34 6.95 1.33 6.62
N LYS A 35 5.80 0.81 7.07
CA LYS A 35 5.55 -0.62 7.30
C LYS A 35 5.71 -1.44 6.01
N GLU A 36 5.10 -0.99 4.92
CA GLU A 36 5.09 -1.73 3.65
C GLU A 36 6.41 -1.62 2.88
N THR A 37 7.14 -0.51 3.00
CA THR A 37 8.39 -0.27 2.27
C THR A 37 9.42 -1.35 2.54
N GLY A 38 9.56 -1.81 3.78
CA GLY A 38 10.54 -2.83 4.15
C GLY A 38 10.34 -4.14 3.36
N TRP A 39 9.12 -4.64 3.34
CA TRP A 39 8.78 -5.88 2.62
C TRP A 39 8.92 -5.73 1.10
N GLN A 40 8.44 -4.63 0.55
CA GLN A 40 8.55 -4.36 -0.88
C GLN A 40 10.01 -4.21 -1.33
N THR A 41 10.86 -3.59 -0.51
CA THR A 41 12.30 -3.47 -0.79
C THR A 41 12.95 -4.85 -0.96
N VAL A 42 12.61 -5.84 -0.13
CA VAL A 42 13.16 -7.21 -0.26
C VAL A 42 12.77 -7.83 -1.62
N ILE A 43 11.53 -7.65 -2.07
CA ILE A 43 11.07 -8.16 -3.36
C ILE A 43 11.86 -7.52 -4.52
N PHE A 44 12.06 -6.20 -4.49
CA PHE A 44 12.84 -5.52 -5.51
C PHE A 44 14.32 -5.90 -5.47
N MET A 45 14.90 -6.05 -4.29
CA MET A 45 16.30 -6.50 -4.14
C MET A 45 16.50 -7.90 -4.70
N ALA A 46 15.56 -8.83 -4.44
CA ALA A 46 15.61 -10.18 -5.02
C ALA A 46 15.56 -10.15 -6.56
N THR A 47 14.72 -9.30 -7.14
CA THR A 47 14.65 -9.14 -8.59
C THR A 47 15.95 -8.55 -9.15
N LEU A 48 16.51 -7.55 -8.50
CA LEU A 48 17.78 -6.94 -8.89
C LEU A 48 18.93 -7.94 -8.86
N ALA A 49 18.99 -8.77 -7.82
CA ALA A 49 20.01 -9.82 -7.71
C ALA A 49 19.91 -10.90 -8.81
N GLY A 50 18.73 -11.06 -9.42
CA GLY A 50 18.50 -12.00 -10.52
C GLY A 50 18.87 -11.45 -11.92
N ILE A 51 19.25 -10.19 -12.03
CA ILE A 51 19.64 -9.60 -13.33
C ILE A 51 21.05 -10.09 -13.71
N ASN A 52 21.22 -10.56 -14.97
CA ASN A 52 22.52 -11.00 -15.46
C ASN A 52 23.53 -9.83 -15.45
N THR A 53 24.64 -10.03 -14.75
CA THR A 53 25.71 -9.02 -14.61
C THR A 53 26.40 -8.72 -15.93
N GLU A 54 26.46 -9.68 -16.88
CA GLU A 54 27.02 -9.51 -18.21
C GLU A 54 26.38 -8.35 -19.00
N LEU A 55 25.07 -8.10 -18.78
CA LEU A 55 24.38 -6.97 -19.39
C LEU A 55 24.95 -5.62 -18.92
N TYR A 56 25.35 -5.54 -17.65
CA TYR A 56 25.95 -4.33 -17.10
C TYR A 56 27.40 -4.16 -17.56
N GLU A 57 28.12 -5.26 -17.78
CA GLU A 57 29.49 -5.26 -18.29
C GLU A 57 29.51 -4.86 -19.77
N ALA A 58 28.65 -5.45 -20.59
CA ALA A 58 28.50 -5.07 -22.00
C ALA A 58 28.14 -3.58 -22.13
N ALA A 59 27.17 -3.11 -21.38
CA ALA A 59 26.80 -1.68 -21.37
C ALA A 59 27.94 -0.77 -20.90
N ALA A 60 28.84 -1.27 -20.03
CA ALA A 60 30.02 -0.51 -19.62
C ALA A 60 31.03 -0.39 -20.76
N MET A 61 31.23 -1.44 -21.54
CA MET A 61 32.09 -1.43 -22.74
C MET A 61 31.55 -0.48 -23.80
N ASP A 62 30.23 -0.36 -23.94
CA ASP A 62 29.55 0.59 -24.83
C ASP A 62 29.58 2.04 -24.28
N GLY A 63 30.25 2.30 -23.14
CA GLY A 63 30.36 3.63 -22.55
C GLY A 63 29.12 4.11 -21.78
N ALA A 64 28.17 3.23 -21.50
CA ALA A 64 26.97 3.60 -20.75
C ALA A 64 27.29 3.97 -19.29
N GLY A 65 26.98 5.21 -18.89
CA GLY A 65 27.06 5.67 -17.51
C GLY A 65 25.99 5.04 -16.62
N ARG A 66 26.03 5.37 -15.30
CA ARG A 66 25.09 4.83 -14.29
C ARG A 66 23.62 5.04 -14.66
N TRP A 67 23.26 6.21 -15.15
CA TRP A 67 21.88 6.54 -15.57
C TRP A 67 21.45 5.73 -16.79
N GLY A 68 22.35 5.50 -17.76
CA GLY A 68 22.08 4.65 -18.93
C GLY A 68 21.76 3.22 -18.49
N LYS A 69 22.63 2.62 -17.67
CA LYS A 69 22.41 1.26 -17.14
C LYS A 69 21.10 1.14 -16.35
N MET A 70 20.79 2.14 -15.51
CA MET A 70 19.54 2.15 -14.74
C MET A 70 18.31 2.21 -15.66
N ARG A 71 18.32 3.07 -16.69
CA ARG A 71 17.16 3.28 -17.57
C ARG A 71 16.95 2.13 -18.56
N TYR A 72 18.03 1.58 -19.12
CA TYR A 72 17.92 0.62 -20.23
C TYR A 72 18.07 -0.84 -19.80
N ILE A 73 18.61 -1.12 -18.62
CA ILE A 73 18.77 -2.48 -18.11
C ILE A 73 17.92 -2.68 -16.85
N THR A 74 18.18 -1.89 -15.80
CA THR A 74 17.56 -2.11 -14.49
C THR A 74 16.06 -1.87 -14.52
N PHE A 75 15.61 -0.73 -15.03
CA PHE A 75 14.19 -0.37 -15.03
C PHE A 75 13.32 -1.32 -15.88
N PRO A 76 13.70 -1.69 -17.10
CA PRO A 76 12.97 -2.70 -17.87
C PRO A 76 12.94 -4.07 -17.19
N ALA A 77 14.03 -4.50 -16.57
CA ALA A 77 14.08 -5.76 -15.84
C ALA A 77 13.13 -5.77 -14.62
N LEU A 78 12.96 -4.63 -13.94
CA LEU A 78 12.05 -4.46 -12.81
C LEU A 78 10.58 -4.30 -13.22
N GLN A 79 10.27 -4.02 -14.47
CA GLN A 79 8.92 -3.70 -14.94
C GLN A 79 7.90 -4.77 -14.53
N ASN A 80 8.22 -6.03 -14.68
CA ASN A 80 7.35 -7.14 -14.29
C ASN A 80 7.10 -7.18 -12.79
N THR A 81 8.11 -6.95 -12.00
CA THR A 81 8.01 -6.92 -10.52
C THR A 81 7.19 -5.71 -10.06
N ILE A 82 7.40 -4.54 -10.66
CA ILE A 82 6.60 -3.33 -10.38
C ILE A 82 5.11 -3.61 -10.61
N LEU A 83 4.75 -4.17 -11.75
CA LEU A 83 3.36 -4.49 -12.08
C LEU A 83 2.77 -5.55 -11.14
N THR A 84 3.54 -6.59 -10.80
CA THR A 84 3.12 -7.62 -9.86
C THR A 84 2.86 -7.04 -8.47
N VAL A 85 3.80 -6.26 -7.94
CA VAL A 85 3.67 -5.60 -6.62
C VAL A 85 2.49 -4.62 -6.61
N LEU A 86 2.29 -3.88 -7.72
CA LEU A 86 1.15 -2.96 -7.85
C LEU A 86 -0.18 -3.71 -7.79
N ILE A 87 -0.34 -4.83 -8.51
CA ILE A 87 -1.57 -5.64 -8.48
C ILE A 87 -1.79 -6.23 -7.09
N LEU A 88 -0.76 -6.76 -6.44
CA LEU A 88 -0.85 -7.28 -5.07
C LEU A 88 -1.27 -6.20 -4.06
N ASN A 89 -0.74 -4.99 -4.19
CA ASN A 89 -1.14 -3.87 -3.32
C ASN A 89 -2.59 -3.43 -3.58
N LEU A 90 -3.03 -3.43 -4.83
CA LEU A 90 -4.45 -3.15 -5.17
C LEU A 90 -5.40 -4.20 -4.61
N ALA A 91 -5.01 -5.48 -4.61
CA ALA A 91 -5.79 -6.53 -3.97
C ALA A 91 -5.95 -6.30 -2.46
N LYS A 92 -4.94 -5.70 -1.81
CA LYS A 92 -4.96 -5.37 -0.38
C LYS A 92 -5.69 -4.06 -0.04
N VAL A 93 -5.92 -3.19 -1.02
CA VAL A 93 -6.50 -1.84 -0.78
C VAL A 93 -7.83 -1.88 -0.04
N MET A 94 -8.63 -2.92 -0.24
CA MET A 94 -9.90 -3.10 0.47
C MET A 94 -9.74 -3.81 1.82
N ASN A 95 -8.53 -4.25 2.18
CA ASN A 95 -8.23 -5.03 3.39
C ASN A 95 -7.33 -4.21 4.34
N LEU A 96 -7.88 -3.14 4.90
CA LEU A 96 -7.15 -2.19 5.76
C LEU A 96 -7.54 -2.33 7.25
N PHE A 97 -8.18 -3.44 7.65
CA PHE A 97 -8.70 -3.63 9.00
C PHE A 97 -7.63 -3.39 10.07
N GLU A 98 -6.54 -4.15 10.01
CA GLU A 98 -5.54 -4.18 11.07
C GLU A 98 -4.94 -2.81 11.37
N SER A 99 -4.47 -2.10 10.34
CA SER A 99 -3.84 -0.79 10.52
C SER A 99 -4.84 0.29 10.94
N ALA A 100 -6.06 0.26 10.41
CA ALA A 100 -7.10 1.22 10.78
C ALA A 100 -7.62 0.95 12.20
N PHE A 101 -7.85 -0.32 12.56
CA PHE A 101 -8.38 -0.72 13.87
C PHE A 101 -7.43 -0.38 15.01
N VAL A 102 -6.13 -0.62 14.84
CA VAL A 102 -5.12 -0.32 15.88
C VAL A 102 -4.91 1.18 16.07
N MET A 103 -5.04 1.98 15.01
CA MET A 103 -4.78 3.43 15.08
C MET A 103 -6.02 4.27 15.36
N GLN A 104 -7.23 3.71 15.27
CA GLN A 104 -8.47 4.45 15.54
C GLN A 104 -8.68 4.69 17.05
N ASN A 105 -9.34 5.78 17.37
CA ASN A 105 -9.84 6.10 18.69
C ASN A 105 -11.14 6.92 18.57
N ASP A 106 -11.86 7.11 19.67
CA ASP A 106 -13.19 7.76 19.68
C ASP A 106 -13.17 9.18 19.08
N ALA A 107 -12.06 9.91 19.21
CA ALA A 107 -11.94 11.29 18.71
C ALA A 107 -11.89 11.36 17.17
N VAL A 108 -11.48 10.30 16.50
CA VAL A 108 -11.25 10.26 15.04
C VAL A 108 -12.07 9.19 14.32
N LEU A 109 -13.03 8.54 14.99
CA LEU A 109 -13.85 7.47 14.38
C LEU A 109 -14.48 7.88 13.04
N GLY A 110 -14.95 9.12 12.91
CA GLY A 110 -15.53 9.63 11.67
C GLY A 110 -14.56 9.68 10.47
N THR A 111 -13.24 9.71 10.75
CA THR A 111 -12.19 9.75 9.72
C THR A 111 -11.46 8.41 9.58
N ALA A 112 -11.29 7.69 10.68
CA ALA A 112 -10.53 6.44 10.77
C ALA A 112 -11.34 5.22 10.34
N ASN A 113 -12.67 5.32 10.29
CA ASN A 113 -13.54 4.19 10.00
C ASN A 113 -13.40 3.79 8.52
N VAL A 114 -12.97 2.56 8.29
CA VAL A 114 -12.90 1.91 6.98
C VAL A 114 -13.97 0.83 6.86
N LEU A 115 -14.22 0.35 5.65
CA LEU A 115 -15.28 -0.64 5.40
C LEU A 115 -15.16 -1.89 6.29
N GLU A 116 -13.94 -2.34 6.56
CA GLU A 116 -13.71 -3.53 7.41
C GLU A 116 -13.95 -3.27 8.88
N THR A 117 -13.55 -2.10 9.40
CA THR A 117 -13.88 -1.73 10.78
C THR A 117 -15.38 -1.50 10.95
N TYR A 118 -16.05 -0.96 9.92
CA TYR A 118 -17.50 -0.86 9.88
C TYR A 118 -18.18 -2.24 9.95
N ILE A 119 -17.73 -3.20 9.12
CA ILE A 119 -18.22 -4.59 9.17
C ILE A 119 -18.03 -5.18 10.56
N TYR A 120 -16.86 -4.98 11.16
CA TYR A 120 -16.55 -5.47 12.50
C TYR A 120 -17.51 -4.90 13.54
N TYR A 121 -17.70 -3.59 13.57
CA TYR A 121 -18.60 -2.94 14.53
C TYR A 121 -20.06 -3.35 14.33
N GLN A 122 -20.52 -3.46 13.09
CA GLN A 122 -21.87 -3.93 12.78
C GLN A 122 -22.07 -5.41 13.14
N THR A 123 -21.01 -6.21 13.09
CA THR A 123 -21.10 -7.63 13.48
C THR A 123 -21.15 -7.79 14.99
N PHE A 124 -20.28 -7.09 15.73
CA PHE A 124 -20.06 -7.39 17.15
C PHE A 124 -20.60 -6.33 18.11
N ASN A 125 -20.80 -5.09 17.68
CA ASN A 125 -21.20 -3.98 18.55
C ASN A 125 -22.57 -3.38 18.22
N SER A 126 -23.34 -3.97 17.29
CA SER A 126 -24.63 -3.42 16.83
C SER A 126 -25.84 -3.76 17.72
N GLY A 127 -25.63 -4.38 18.89
CA GLY A 127 -26.69 -4.73 19.84
C GLY A 127 -26.65 -6.19 20.32
N ALA A 128 -27.74 -6.66 20.92
CA ALA A 128 -27.80 -7.99 21.55
C ALA A 128 -27.70 -9.15 20.55
N ILE A 129 -28.04 -8.93 19.28
CA ILE A 129 -28.00 -9.96 18.22
C ILE A 129 -27.13 -9.46 17.08
N PRO A 130 -25.99 -10.13 16.78
CA PRO A 130 -25.12 -9.79 15.66
C PRO A 130 -25.84 -9.90 14.31
N ASN A 131 -25.68 -8.90 13.45
CA ASN A 131 -26.31 -8.89 12.13
C ASN A 131 -25.41 -9.55 11.05
N TYR A 132 -25.21 -10.86 11.18
CA TYR A 132 -24.33 -11.61 10.29
C TYR A 132 -24.78 -11.56 8.82
N GLY A 133 -26.08 -11.57 8.52
CA GLY A 133 -26.60 -11.52 7.16
C GLY A 133 -26.17 -10.25 6.43
N TYR A 134 -26.36 -9.10 7.07
CA TYR A 134 -25.98 -7.79 6.51
C TYR A 134 -24.47 -7.66 6.33
N THR A 135 -23.70 -8.00 7.37
CA THR A 135 -22.23 -7.86 7.33
C THR A 135 -21.57 -8.82 6.34
N THR A 136 -22.14 -10.03 6.17
CA THR A 136 -21.71 -10.95 5.11
C THR A 136 -22.00 -10.38 3.72
N ALA A 137 -23.17 -9.78 3.50
CA ALA A 137 -23.50 -9.15 2.22
C ALA A 137 -22.55 -8.01 1.87
N VAL A 138 -22.22 -7.14 2.85
CA VAL A 138 -21.23 -6.06 2.67
C VAL A 138 -19.83 -6.61 2.39
N GLY A 139 -19.44 -7.70 3.08
CA GLY A 139 -18.16 -8.39 2.85
C GLY A 139 -18.06 -9.00 1.45
N LEU A 140 -19.15 -9.63 0.96
CA LEU A 140 -19.22 -10.16 -0.41
C LEU A 140 -19.12 -9.03 -1.45
N PHE A 141 -19.86 -7.95 -1.24
CA PHE A 141 -19.78 -6.77 -2.13
C PHE A 141 -18.35 -6.22 -2.18
N LYS A 142 -17.68 -6.06 -1.03
CA LYS A 142 -16.28 -5.66 -0.94
C LYS A 142 -15.37 -6.59 -1.76
N SER A 143 -15.54 -7.89 -1.61
CA SER A 143 -14.74 -8.90 -2.33
C SER A 143 -14.96 -8.84 -3.83
N LEU A 144 -16.19 -8.60 -4.28
CA LEU A 144 -16.52 -8.42 -5.68
C LEU A 144 -15.85 -7.17 -6.27
N VAL A 145 -15.90 -6.04 -5.56
CA VAL A 145 -15.20 -4.82 -5.97
C VAL A 145 -13.70 -5.05 -6.05
N GLY A 146 -13.10 -5.72 -5.05
CA GLY A 146 -11.68 -6.08 -5.07
C GLY A 146 -11.31 -6.97 -6.27
N CYS A 147 -12.12 -7.96 -6.58
CA CYS A 147 -11.95 -8.84 -7.75
C CYS A 147 -11.98 -8.03 -9.07
N VAL A 148 -12.97 -7.16 -9.23
CA VAL A 148 -13.08 -6.30 -10.42
C VAL A 148 -11.86 -5.39 -10.56
N LEU A 149 -11.37 -4.78 -9.48
CA LEU A 149 -10.17 -3.95 -9.48
C LEU A 149 -8.93 -4.75 -9.93
N VAL A 150 -8.73 -5.95 -9.38
CA VAL A 150 -7.59 -6.81 -9.74
C VAL A 150 -7.66 -7.23 -11.21
N LEU A 151 -8.83 -7.65 -11.70
CA LEU A 151 -9.03 -8.03 -13.10
C LEU A 151 -8.80 -6.85 -14.05
N PHE A 152 -9.30 -5.68 -13.68
CA PHE A 152 -9.09 -4.46 -14.46
C PHE A 152 -7.60 -4.10 -14.54
N CYS A 153 -6.88 -4.12 -13.42
CA CYS A 153 -5.46 -3.84 -13.41
C CYS A 153 -4.64 -4.91 -14.13
N ASN A 154 -5.02 -6.18 -14.04
CA ASN A 154 -4.40 -7.25 -14.81
C ASN A 154 -4.61 -7.05 -16.32
N HIS A 155 -5.81 -6.62 -16.73
CA HIS A 155 -6.09 -6.28 -18.13
C HIS A 155 -5.20 -5.13 -18.63
N LEU A 156 -5.07 -4.06 -17.84
CA LEU A 156 -4.16 -2.96 -18.16
C LEU A 156 -2.69 -3.42 -18.23
N SER A 157 -2.27 -4.27 -17.29
CA SER A 157 -0.93 -4.85 -17.25
C SER A 157 -0.61 -5.66 -18.51
N LYS A 158 -1.57 -6.43 -19.04
CA LYS A 158 -1.39 -7.18 -20.30
C LYS A 158 -1.00 -6.27 -21.46
N LYS A 159 -1.58 -5.10 -21.53
CA LYS A 159 -1.28 -4.12 -22.59
C LYS A 159 0.15 -3.57 -22.49
N VAL A 160 0.71 -3.49 -21.29
CA VAL A 160 2.08 -3.00 -21.05
C VAL A 160 3.13 -4.10 -21.24
N ARG A 161 2.73 -5.37 -21.09
CA ARG A 161 3.62 -6.55 -21.12
C ARG A 161 3.47 -7.39 -22.40
N ASP A 162 3.20 -6.78 -23.53
CA ASP A 162 3.07 -7.48 -24.83
C ASP A 162 2.13 -8.70 -24.78
N GLY A 163 1.00 -8.56 -24.09
CA GLY A 163 -0.04 -9.58 -24.02
C GLY A 163 0.11 -10.62 -22.91
N ARG A 164 1.14 -10.59 -22.08
CA ARG A 164 1.33 -11.52 -20.95
C ARG A 164 0.74 -10.93 -19.67
N GLY A 165 -0.37 -11.49 -19.19
CA GLY A 165 -0.94 -11.17 -17.88
C GLY A 165 -0.13 -11.77 -16.72
N ILE A 166 -0.48 -11.39 -15.49
CA ILE A 166 0.07 -11.98 -14.25
C ILE A 166 -0.84 -13.11 -13.78
N VAL A 167 -2.13 -13.02 -14.07
CA VAL A 167 -3.18 -14.01 -13.78
C VAL A 167 -3.92 -14.34 -15.07
#